data_df576c553744360bc6db6483b2d972c6
#
_entry.id   df576c553744360bc6db6483b2d972c6
#
_cell.length_a   1.000
_cell.length_b   1.000
_cell.length_c   1.000
_cell.angle_alpha   90.00
_cell.angle_beta   90.00
_cell.angle_gamma   90.00
#
_symmetry.space_group_name_H-M   'P 1'
#
loop_
_entity.id
_entity.type
_entity.pdbx_description
1 polymer ?
#
loop_
_entity_poly.entity_id
_entity_poly.type
_entity_poly.pdbx_seq_one_letter_code
_entity_poly.pdbx_strand_id
1 'polypeptide(L)'
;MTRLLLSAAVAALVLAGCAKKLEPPFDRGVCYALTFDKAGQAKFNVVAENIPNMENCAAQLEGMRLRFVHLGLRNDYVTGTYQGTFIFIKPEGVFTSQSYEGVQYPALVRTGDGRLAVPGVMPVDQ
;
A
#
# COMPACT_ATOMS: atom_id res chain seq x y z
N MET A 1 -2.03 61.93 -22.92
CA MET A 1 -2.55 61.37 -22.50
C MET A 1 -2.22 60.13 -22.01
N THR A 2 -2.17 59.69 -21.20
CA THR A 2 -1.78 58.72 -20.59
C THR A 2 -2.28 57.48 -20.59
N ARG A 3 -1.72 56.72 -20.73
CA ARG A 3 -2.07 55.59 -20.73
C ARG A 3 -1.76 54.73 -19.74
N LEU A 4 -2.27 54.23 -19.10
CA LEU A 4 -2.20 53.32 -18.21
C LEU A 4 -1.99 52.04 -18.64
N LEU A 5 -0.88 51.57 -18.55
CA LEU A 5 -0.61 50.28 -18.75
C LEU A 5 -0.89 49.52 -17.57
N LEU A 6 -1.91 48.91 -17.54
CA LEU A 6 -2.17 47.90 -16.60
C LEU A 6 -1.46 46.71 -17.01
N SER A 7 -0.32 46.52 -16.52
CA SER A 7 0.27 45.23 -16.49
C SER A 7 -0.47 44.44 -15.48
N ALA A 8 -1.38 43.73 -15.94
CA ALA A 8 -1.92 42.65 -15.16
C ALA A 8 -0.82 41.63 -14.99
N ALA A 9 -0.15 41.73 -13.91
CA ALA A 9 0.69 40.62 -13.50
C ALA A 9 -0.23 39.51 -13.17
N VAL A 10 -0.44 38.68 -14.13
CA VAL A 10 -1.02 37.41 -13.89
C VAL A 10 0.02 36.65 -13.12
N ALA A 11 -0.09 36.72 -11.84
CA ALA A 11 0.59 35.76 -11.03
C ALA A 11 0.01 34.43 -11.41
N ALA A 12 0.66 33.74 -12.28
CA ALA A 12 0.40 32.37 -12.49
C ALA A 12 0.76 31.71 -11.17
N LEU A 13 -0.22 31.52 -10.37
CA LEU A 13 -0.14 30.60 -9.31
C LEU A 13 0.03 29.26 -9.93
N VAL A 14 1.24 28.93 -10.17
CA VAL A 14 1.59 27.58 -10.37
C VAL A 14 1.41 26.94 -9.03
N LEU A 15 0.23 26.47 -8.81
CA LEU A 15 0.03 25.46 -7.84
C LEU A 15 0.80 24.28 -8.36
N ALA A 16 2.06 24.27 -8.04
CA ALA A 16 2.77 23.04 -8.02
C ALA A 16 2.01 22.19 -7.02
N GLY A 17 1.12 21.39 -7.52
CA GLY A 17 0.50 20.38 -6.71
C GLY A 17 1.59 19.55 -6.16
N CYS A 18 2.00 19.87 -4.96
CA CYS A 18 2.70 18.90 -4.17
C CYS A 18 1.71 17.80 -3.97
N ALA A 19 1.77 16.80 -4.81
CA ALA A 19 1.12 15.55 -4.54
C ALA A 19 1.68 15.13 -3.19
N LYS A 20 0.88 15.28 -2.16
CA LYS A 20 1.27 14.84 -0.84
C LYS A 20 1.57 13.37 -0.96
N LYS A 21 2.80 13.00 -0.73
CA LYS A 21 3.15 11.61 -0.62
C LYS A 21 2.25 11.00 0.43
N LEU A 22 1.70 9.86 0.09
CA LEU A 22 0.89 9.10 1.01
C LEU A 22 1.78 8.62 2.15
N GLU A 23 1.52 9.12 3.34
CA GLU A 23 2.29 8.75 4.52
C GLU A 23 1.51 7.74 5.36
N PRO A 24 2.01 6.50 5.47
CA PRO A 24 1.34 5.51 6.31
C PRO A 24 1.57 5.79 7.79
N PRO A 25 0.64 5.34 8.66
CA PRO A 25 0.87 5.40 10.09
C PRO A 25 2.11 4.58 10.46
N PHE A 26 2.83 5.06 11.48
CA PHE A 26 4.04 4.39 11.94
C PHE A 26 3.86 3.81 13.33
N ASP A 27 2.74 3.14 13.57
CA ASP A 27 2.47 2.51 14.85
C ASP A 27 3.14 1.15 14.92
N ARG A 28 3.85 0.93 16.02
CA ARG A 28 4.61 -0.30 16.18
C ARG A 28 3.69 -1.51 16.29
N GLY A 29 3.96 -2.54 15.49
CA GLY A 29 3.25 -3.81 15.55
C GLY A 29 1.84 -3.79 14.96
N VAL A 30 1.44 -2.72 14.30
CA VAL A 30 0.08 -2.62 13.74
C VAL A 30 0.12 -2.86 12.23
N CYS A 31 -0.70 -3.80 11.79
CA CYS A 31 -0.88 -4.11 10.38
C CYS A 31 -2.12 -3.37 9.87
N TYR A 32 -1.95 -2.56 8.83
CA TYR A 32 -3.03 -1.77 8.25
C TYR A 32 -3.35 -2.23 6.84
N ALA A 33 -4.64 -2.20 6.50
CA ALA A 33 -5.08 -2.29 5.12
C ALA A 33 -5.34 -0.88 4.59
N LEU A 34 -4.87 -0.60 3.39
CA LEU A 34 -5.07 0.68 2.74
C LEU A 34 -6.26 0.58 1.80
N THR A 35 -7.22 1.48 1.99
CA THR A 35 -8.34 1.64 1.08
C THR A 35 -8.49 3.11 0.71
N PHE A 36 -9.18 3.37 -0.39
CA PHE A 36 -9.47 4.73 -0.82
C PHE A 36 -10.99 4.93 -0.81
N ASP A 37 -11.43 6.06 -0.29
CA ASP A 37 -12.85 6.39 -0.29
C ASP A 37 -13.29 6.94 -1.67
N LYS A 38 -14.56 7.30 -1.78
CA LYS A 38 -15.10 7.81 -3.05
C LYS A 38 -14.46 9.11 -3.50
N ALA A 39 -13.90 9.87 -2.58
CA ALA A 39 -13.18 11.10 -2.88
C ALA A 39 -11.71 10.86 -3.20
N GLY A 40 -11.26 9.61 -3.18
CA GLY A 40 -9.87 9.26 -3.43
C GLY A 40 -8.95 9.46 -2.24
N GLN A 41 -9.51 9.67 -1.05
CA GLN A 41 -8.71 9.82 0.16
C GLN A 41 -8.32 8.46 0.72
N ALA A 42 -7.06 8.35 1.10
CA ALA A 42 -6.55 7.12 1.67
C ALA A 42 -7.04 6.91 3.10
N LYS A 43 -7.41 5.67 3.40
CA LYS A 43 -7.77 5.25 4.75
C LYS A 43 -6.92 4.05 5.13
N PHE A 44 -6.31 4.14 6.30
CA PHE A 44 -5.55 3.05 6.86
C PHE A 44 -6.38 2.38 7.95
N ASN A 45 -6.83 1.16 7.68
CA ASN A 45 -7.71 0.42 8.59
C ASN A 45 -6.91 -0.64 9.32
N VAL A 46 -7.04 -0.69 10.64
CA VAL A 46 -6.33 -1.69 11.43
C VAL A 46 -6.84 -3.08 11.09
N VAL A 47 -5.95 -3.95 10.65
CA VAL A 47 -6.26 -5.34 10.38
C VAL A 47 -5.91 -6.21 11.59
N ALA A 48 -4.75 -5.95 12.19
CA ALA A 48 -4.28 -6.70 13.34
C ALA A 48 -3.28 -5.87 14.15
N GLU A 49 -3.18 -6.16 15.43
CA GLU A 49 -2.23 -5.53 16.34
C GLU A 49 -1.29 -6.57 16.91
N ASN A 50 -0.24 -6.12 17.54
CA ASN A 50 0.79 -7.00 18.13
C ASN A 50 1.40 -7.95 17.09
N ILE A 51 1.59 -7.45 15.89
CA ILE A 51 2.20 -8.20 14.80
C ILE A 51 3.72 -8.04 14.90
N PRO A 52 4.46 -9.14 15.00
CA PRO A 52 5.89 -9.07 15.28
C PRO A 52 6.76 -8.65 14.08
N ASN A 53 6.31 -8.86 12.86
CA ASN A 53 7.10 -8.55 11.67
C ASN A 53 6.23 -8.36 10.43
N MET A 54 6.86 -7.88 9.37
CA MET A 54 6.20 -7.59 8.10
C MET A 54 5.57 -8.85 7.48
N GLU A 55 6.24 -9.98 7.60
CA GLU A 55 5.76 -11.25 7.02
C GLU A 55 4.43 -11.67 7.65
N ASN A 56 4.27 -11.47 8.94
CA ASN A 56 3.00 -11.76 9.61
C ASN A 56 1.91 -10.78 9.21
N CYS A 57 2.24 -9.52 8.98
CA CYS A 57 1.28 -8.56 8.44
C CYS A 57 0.86 -8.98 7.03
N ALA A 58 1.81 -9.39 6.19
CA ALA A 58 1.50 -9.87 4.84
C ALA A 58 0.57 -11.09 4.90
N ALA A 59 0.78 -11.99 5.84
CA ALA A 59 -0.09 -13.15 6.02
C ALA A 59 -1.52 -12.75 6.40
N GLN A 60 -1.68 -11.73 7.25
CA GLN A 60 -3.00 -11.19 7.59
C GLN A 60 -3.69 -10.58 6.37
N LEU A 61 -2.95 -9.82 5.57
CA LEU A 61 -3.48 -9.21 4.35
C LEU A 61 -3.84 -10.26 3.30
N GLU A 62 -3.03 -11.32 3.16
CA GLU A 62 -3.34 -12.43 2.26
C GLU A 62 -4.61 -13.16 2.71
N GLY A 63 -4.76 -13.38 4.00
CA GLY A 63 -5.99 -13.95 4.55
C GLY A 63 -7.22 -13.11 4.23
N MET A 64 -7.08 -11.78 4.27
CA MET A 64 -8.14 -10.86 3.91
C MET A 64 -8.47 -10.98 2.42
N ARG A 65 -7.47 -11.05 1.55
CA ARG A 65 -7.66 -11.22 0.12
C ARG A 65 -8.43 -12.51 -0.20
N LEU A 66 -8.04 -13.61 0.45
CA LEU A 66 -8.69 -14.90 0.26
C LEU A 66 -10.15 -14.87 0.71
N ARG A 67 -10.45 -14.18 1.80
CA ARG A 67 -11.84 -14.01 2.24
C ARG A 67 -12.68 -13.26 1.22
N PHE A 68 -12.12 -12.21 0.62
CA PHE A 68 -12.81 -11.45 -0.43
C PHE A 68 -13.07 -12.31 -1.66
N VAL A 69 -12.11 -13.11 -2.07
CA VAL A 69 -12.27 -14.03 -3.19
C VAL A 69 -13.37 -15.06 -2.91
N HIS A 70 -13.42 -15.60 -1.69
CA HIS A 70 -14.46 -16.56 -1.30
C HIS A 70 -15.85 -15.94 -1.26
N LEU A 71 -15.95 -14.65 -1.01
CA LEU A 71 -17.23 -13.94 -1.04
C LEU A 71 -17.63 -13.51 -2.46
N GLY A 72 -16.87 -13.91 -3.46
CA GLY A 72 -17.14 -13.53 -4.85
C GLY A 72 -16.79 -12.10 -5.19
N LEU A 73 -16.06 -11.41 -4.30
CA LEU A 73 -15.58 -10.07 -4.56
C LEU A 73 -14.30 -10.15 -5.40
N ARG A 74 -14.26 -9.36 -6.47
CA ARG A 74 -13.05 -9.34 -7.30
C ARG A 74 -12.02 -8.42 -6.69
N ASN A 75 -11.30 -8.92 -5.71
CA ASN A 75 -10.17 -8.20 -5.15
C ASN A 75 -8.95 -9.10 -5.21
N ASP A 76 -8.32 -9.09 -6.39
CA ASP A 76 -7.08 -9.84 -6.61
C ASP A 76 -5.90 -9.10 -5.98
N TYR A 77 -6.11 -7.87 -5.53
CA TYR A 77 -5.06 -7.03 -4.98
C TYR A 77 -5.49 -6.46 -3.64
N VAL A 78 -4.63 -6.58 -2.65
CA VAL A 78 -4.79 -5.94 -1.35
C VAL A 78 -3.51 -5.18 -1.05
N THR A 79 -3.64 -3.94 -0.63
CA THR A 79 -2.50 -3.14 -0.22
C THR A 79 -2.61 -2.86 1.27
N GLY A 80 -1.49 -2.93 1.95
CA GLY A 80 -1.43 -2.61 3.36
C GLY A 80 -0.13 -1.92 3.71
N THR A 81 0.05 -1.67 4.99
CA THR A 81 1.28 -1.09 5.51
C THR A 81 1.64 -1.70 6.85
N TYR A 82 2.91 -1.76 7.11
CA TYR A 82 3.45 -2.21 8.38
C TYR A 82 4.66 -1.34 8.73
N GLN A 83 4.52 -0.59 9.81
CA GLN A 83 5.59 0.29 10.30
C GLN A 83 6.23 1.13 9.19
N GLY A 84 5.41 1.78 8.37
CA GLY A 84 5.86 2.69 7.32
C GLY A 84 6.20 2.04 5.99
N THR A 85 6.22 0.72 5.90
CA THR A 85 6.49 0.00 4.66
C THR A 85 5.19 -0.41 4.00
N PHE A 86 5.04 -0.14 2.71
CA PHE A 86 3.88 -0.58 1.95
C PHE A 86 4.03 -2.04 1.56
N ILE A 87 2.94 -2.78 1.64
CA ILE A 87 2.86 -4.19 1.30
C ILE A 87 1.79 -4.36 0.22
N PHE A 88 2.18 -4.94 -0.90
CA PHE A 88 1.26 -5.17 -2.02
C PHE A 88 1.05 -6.67 -2.18
N ILE A 89 -0.18 -7.11 -1.92
CA ILE A 89 -0.57 -8.51 -2.11
C ILE A 89 -1.15 -8.63 -3.51
N LYS A 90 -0.47 -9.34 -4.37
CA LYS A 90 -0.84 -9.50 -5.79
C LYS A 90 -0.92 -10.98 -6.14
N PRO A 91 -1.54 -11.32 -7.27
CA PRO A 91 -1.51 -12.73 -7.74
C PRO A 91 -0.10 -13.27 -7.92
N GLU A 92 0.85 -12.42 -8.31
CA GLU A 92 2.25 -12.83 -8.53
C GLU A 92 3.02 -13.06 -7.24
N GLY A 93 2.52 -12.58 -6.11
CA GLY A 93 3.21 -12.69 -4.82
C GLY A 93 3.02 -11.44 -3.98
N VAL A 94 3.87 -11.29 -2.99
CA VAL A 94 3.88 -10.16 -2.07
C VAL A 94 5.08 -9.27 -2.37
N PHE A 95 4.82 -8.00 -2.54
CA PHE A 95 5.85 -7.01 -2.85
C PHE A 95 5.85 -5.92 -1.78
N THR A 96 6.98 -5.30 -1.55
CA THR A 96 7.10 -4.19 -0.61
C THR A 96 7.69 -2.96 -1.28
N SER A 97 7.36 -1.79 -0.76
CA SER A 97 7.91 -0.53 -1.23
C SER A 97 7.98 0.47 -0.08
N GLN A 98 8.91 1.40 -0.18
CA GLN A 98 9.04 2.48 0.79
C GLN A 98 7.99 3.58 0.58
N SER A 99 7.39 3.63 -0.61
CA SER A 99 6.33 4.57 -0.92
C SER A 99 5.27 3.89 -1.79
N TYR A 100 4.06 4.44 -1.79
CA TYR A 100 2.95 3.84 -2.52
C TYR A 100 3.22 3.77 -4.03
N GLU A 101 3.85 4.77 -4.58
CA GLU A 101 4.18 4.84 -6.00
C GLU A 101 5.64 4.50 -6.32
N GLY A 102 6.37 4.02 -5.34
CA GLY A 102 7.78 3.71 -5.49
C GLY A 102 8.05 2.36 -6.12
N VAL A 103 9.32 2.04 -6.20
CA VAL A 103 9.76 0.76 -6.72
C VAL A 103 9.32 -0.36 -5.76
N GLN A 104 8.72 -1.39 -6.30
CA GLN A 104 8.28 -2.54 -5.54
C GLN A 104 9.31 -3.66 -5.64
N TYR A 105 9.61 -4.26 -4.51
CA TYR A 105 10.55 -5.37 -4.44
C TYR A 105 9.83 -6.64 -3.99
N PRO A 106 10.11 -7.79 -4.63
CA PRO A 106 9.51 -9.06 -4.21
C PRO A 106 9.93 -9.38 -2.78
N ALA A 107 8.99 -9.66 -1.93
CA ALA A 107 9.24 -9.99 -0.53
C ALA A 107 8.87 -11.43 -0.21
N LEU A 108 7.70 -11.89 -0.67
CA LEU A 108 7.21 -13.23 -0.41
C LEU A 108 6.57 -13.80 -1.65
N VAL A 109 6.61 -15.12 -1.79
CA VAL A 109 5.94 -15.85 -2.86
C VAL A 109 4.99 -16.89 -2.26
N ARG A 110 3.99 -17.26 -3.04
CA ARG A 110 3.06 -18.31 -2.61
C ARG A 110 3.65 -19.67 -2.91
N THR A 111 3.54 -20.55 -1.92
CA THR A 111 4.06 -21.91 -2.05
C THR A 111 3.08 -22.88 -2.68
N GLY A 112 1.84 -22.45 -2.92
CA GLY A 112 0.80 -23.28 -3.53
C GLY A 112 -0.06 -24.05 -2.52
N ASP A 113 0.33 -24.04 -1.26
CA ASP A 113 -0.40 -24.69 -0.18
C ASP A 113 -1.13 -23.71 0.75
N GLY A 114 -1.28 -22.47 0.30
CA GLY A 114 -1.89 -21.38 1.08
C GLY A 114 -0.91 -20.61 1.95
N ARG A 115 0.38 -20.88 1.82
CA ARG A 115 1.43 -20.21 2.60
C ARG A 115 2.22 -19.23 1.75
N LEU A 116 2.94 -18.38 2.46
CA LEU A 116 3.89 -17.44 1.88
C LEU A 116 5.30 -17.83 2.35
N ALA A 117 6.26 -17.69 1.48
CA ALA A 117 7.66 -17.97 1.78
C ALA A 117 8.57 -16.92 1.17
N VAL A 118 9.75 -16.73 1.77
CA VAL A 118 10.77 -15.84 1.19
C VAL A 118 11.25 -16.44 -0.13
N PRO A 119 11.38 -15.64 -1.19
CA PRO A 119 11.86 -16.14 -2.47
C PRO A 119 13.24 -16.81 -2.34
N GLY A 120 13.38 -17.97 -2.97
CA GLY A 120 14.64 -18.72 -2.93
C GLY A 120 14.81 -19.63 -1.73
N VAL A 121 13.89 -19.57 -0.76
CA VAL A 121 13.89 -20.50 0.37
C VAL A 121 12.81 -21.52 0.11
N MET A 122 13.22 -22.75 -0.16
CA MET A 122 12.25 -23.85 -0.29
C MET A 122 11.74 -24.21 1.09
N PRO A 123 10.42 -24.31 1.29
CA PRO A 123 9.92 -24.82 2.54
C PRO A 123 10.44 -26.24 2.72
N VAL A 124 11.07 -26.49 3.85
CA VAL A 124 11.52 -27.82 4.15
C VAL A 124 10.27 -28.61 4.53
N ASP A 125 9.95 -29.61 3.74
CA ASP A 125 8.88 -30.53 4.07
C ASP A 125 9.31 -31.30 5.31
N GLN A 126 8.63 -31.03 6.38
CA GLN A 126 8.80 -31.83 7.58
C GLN A 126 7.71 -32.86 7.66
#